data_8c3792f0007409be39a72c695e390ae4
#
_entry.id   8c3792f0007409be39a72c695e390ae4
#
_cell.length_a   1.000
_cell.length_b   1.000
_cell.length_c   1.000
_cell.angle_alpha   90.00
_cell.angle_beta   90.00
_cell.angle_gamma   90.00
#
_symmetry.space_group_name_H-M   'P 1'
#
loop_
_entity.id
_entity.type
_entity.pdbx_description
1 polymer ?
#
loop_
_entity_poly.entity_id
_entity_poly.type
_entity_poly.pdbx_seq_one_letter_code
_entity_poly.pdbx_strand_id
1 'polypeptide(L)'
;QEPIPDEQKQVAQLERTEIVDGAHFYAHVANDTSVAALQEQIGASCKRPLADSTYEPKAGHTCCARFTVDNEWYRAKVVSRAATEFTVFFLDYGNTDVVTRDRLRPLDPSLGPQALSPQAVECRLAYLVAQPANDRAEGEEAAHALSDAAWGEPMLARVEDRDAGVLLVTLIDEAKANINEELVTQGLLRVAKSFQKRAAPLV
;
A
#
# COMPACT_ATOMS: atom_id res chain seq x y z
N GLN A 1 -2.06 -14.89 21.12
CA GLN A 1 -0.89 -14.04 21.36
C GLN A 1 -1.32 -12.91 22.28
N GLU A 2 -0.55 -12.65 23.34
CA GLU A 2 -0.80 -11.52 24.22
C GLU A 2 -0.47 -10.21 23.47
N PRO A 3 -1.23 -9.12 23.72
CA PRO A 3 -0.95 -7.85 23.08
C PRO A 3 0.43 -7.32 23.52
N ILE A 4 1.18 -6.77 22.58
CA ILE A 4 2.48 -6.14 22.85
C ILE A 4 2.25 -4.95 23.79
N PRO A 5 2.97 -4.85 24.92
CA PRO A 5 2.87 -3.70 25.81
C PRO A 5 3.20 -2.38 25.08
N ASP A 6 2.48 -1.30 25.40
CA ASP A 6 2.63 -0.01 24.71
C ASP A 6 4.07 0.53 24.69
N GLU A 7 4.83 0.29 25.74
CA GLU A 7 6.25 0.70 25.86
C GLU A 7 7.18 -0.05 24.89
N GLN A 8 6.73 -1.15 24.30
CA GLN A 8 7.51 -1.97 23.36
C GLN A 8 7.04 -1.83 21.91
N LYS A 9 6.02 -1.03 21.64
CA LYS A 9 5.50 -0.83 20.30
C LYS A 9 6.45 0.02 19.48
N GLN A 10 6.81 -0.49 18.33
CA GLN A 10 7.66 0.21 17.39
C GLN A 10 6.90 1.39 16.76
N VAL A 11 7.54 2.55 16.70
CA VAL A 11 7.07 3.69 15.94
C VAL A 11 7.84 3.76 14.62
N ALA A 12 7.13 3.83 13.52
CA ALA A 12 7.68 3.99 12.18
C ALA A 12 7.27 5.35 11.60
N GLN A 13 8.14 5.94 10.80
CA GLN A 13 7.79 7.06 9.94
C GLN A 13 7.45 6.52 8.55
N LEU A 14 6.26 6.80 8.06
CA LEU A 14 5.73 6.30 6.80
C LEU A 14 5.35 7.43 5.86
N GLU A 15 5.73 7.30 4.60
CA GLU A 15 5.27 8.16 3.50
C GLU A 15 4.21 7.42 2.71
N ARG A 16 3.00 7.95 2.68
CA ARG A 16 1.88 7.37 1.95
C ARG A 16 2.15 7.30 0.45
N THR A 17 1.86 6.16 -0.16
CA THR A 17 1.94 5.97 -1.61
C THR A 17 0.58 5.76 -2.27
N GLU A 18 -0.32 5.01 -1.63
CA GLU A 18 -1.66 4.72 -2.15
C GLU A 18 -2.68 4.58 -1.01
N ILE A 19 -3.84 5.20 -1.16
CA ILE A 19 -5.01 4.99 -0.29
C ILE A 19 -5.94 4.01 -1.01
N VAL A 20 -6.20 2.87 -0.37
CA VAL A 20 -7.15 1.86 -0.88
C VAL A 20 -8.57 2.16 -0.40
N ASP A 21 -8.71 2.44 0.89
CA ASP A 21 -9.93 2.90 1.54
C ASP A 21 -9.62 3.68 2.82
N GLY A 22 -10.63 4.09 3.57
CA GLY A 22 -10.44 4.88 4.80
C GLY A 22 -9.69 4.17 5.93
N ALA A 23 -9.44 2.87 5.83
CA ALA A 23 -8.74 2.08 6.85
C ALA A 23 -7.54 1.28 6.27
N HIS A 24 -7.26 1.38 4.97
CA HIS A 24 -6.26 0.59 4.26
C HIS A 24 -5.46 1.44 3.29
N PHE A 25 -4.14 1.39 3.40
CA PHE A 25 -3.23 2.16 2.54
C PHE A 25 -1.89 1.43 2.36
N TYR A 26 -1.11 1.91 1.39
CA TYR A 26 0.29 1.53 1.20
C TYR A 26 1.19 2.73 1.49
N ALA A 27 2.40 2.44 1.94
CA ALA A 27 3.40 3.46 2.27
C ALA A 27 4.82 2.98 2.01
N HIS A 28 5.75 3.92 1.89
CA HIS A 28 7.18 3.66 2.05
C HIS A 28 7.62 3.98 3.48
N VAL A 29 8.70 3.35 3.92
CA VAL A 29 9.41 3.81 5.10
C VAL A 29 10.09 5.14 4.76
N ALA A 30 9.83 6.18 5.55
CA ALA A 30 10.37 7.50 5.31
C ALA A 30 11.91 7.50 5.35
N ASN A 31 12.51 8.34 4.52
CA ASN A 31 13.97 8.46 4.36
C ASN A 31 14.68 7.19 3.83
N ASP A 32 13.96 6.23 3.28
CA ASP A 32 14.55 5.07 2.62
C ASP A 32 14.89 5.43 1.16
N THR A 33 16.18 5.52 0.86
CA THR A 33 16.69 5.83 -0.48
C THR A 33 16.70 4.62 -1.42
N SER A 34 16.41 3.43 -0.93
CA SER A 34 16.45 2.19 -1.70
C SER A 34 15.42 2.17 -2.84
N VAL A 35 14.26 2.79 -2.62
CA VAL A 35 13.19 2.89 -3.62
C VAL A 35 13.66 3.70 -4.83
N ALA A 36 14.29 4.84 -4.61
CA ALA A 36 14.80 5.70 -5.68
C ALA A 36 15.90 5.01 -6.49
N ALA A 37 16.84 4.35 -5.83
CA ALA A 37 17.90 3.60 -6.48
C ALA A 37 17.35 2.42 -7.30
N LEU A 38 16.36 1.69 -6.77
CA LEU A 38 15.67 0.62 -7.46
C LEU A 38 14.95 1.15 -8.71
N GLN A 39 14.25 2.26 -8.59
CA GLN A 39 13.51 2.89 -9.68
C GLN A 39 14.43 3.31 -10.84
N GLU A 40 15.61 3.85 -10.54
CA GLU A 40 16.62 4.18 -11.52
C GLU A 40 17.11 2.94 -12.28
N GLN A 41 17.40 1.85 -11.58
CA GLN A 41 17.84 0.58 -12.17
C GLN A 41 16.77 -0.02 -13.10
N ILE A 42 15.49 0.02 -12.69
CA ILE A 42 14.37 -0.45 -13.50
C ILE A 42 14.24 0.39 -14.76
N GLY A 43 14.25 1.70 -14.64
CA GLY A 43 14.20 2.61 -15.78
C GLY A 43 15.34 2.36 -16.78
N ALA A 44 16.56 2.16 -16.30
CA ALA A 44 17.72 1.83 -17.13
C ALA A 44 17.58 0.46 -17.83
N SER A 45 17.10 -0.55 -17.11
CA SER A 45 16.85 -1.89 -17.66
C SER A 45 15.80 -1.86 -18.77
N CYS A 46 14.72 -1.12 -18.59
CA CYS A 46 13.62 -1.02 -19.55
C CYS A 46 13.91 -0.14 -20.78
N LYS A 47 14.95 0.69 -20.75
CA LYS A 47 15.42 1.44 -21.93
C LYS A 47 16.11 0.57 -22.97
N ARG A 48 16.57 -0.62 -22.59
CA ARG A 48 17.22 -1.56 -23.53
C ARG A 48 16.20 -2.09 -24.54
N PRO A 49 16.58 -2.28 -25.82
CA PRO A 49 15.70 -2.90 -26.79
C PRO A 49 15.25 -4.30 -26.33
N LEU A 50 13.97 -4.62 -26.53
CA LEU A 50 13.48 -5.99 -26.32
C LEU A 50 14.07 -6.93 -27.34
N ALA A 51 14.66 -8.03 -26.88
CA ALA A 51 15.12 -9.10 -27.75
C ALA A 51 13.93 -9.88 -28.38
N ASP A 52 12.78 -9.88 -27.70
CA ASP A 52 11.56 -10.56 -28.13
C ASP A 52 10.36 -9.61 -28.02
N SER A 53 9.78 -9.26 -29.17
CA SER A 53 8.58 -8.44 -29.26
C SER A 53 7.29 -9.19 -28.90
N THR A 54 7.38 -10.50 -28.66
CA THR A 54 6.22 -11.37 -28.34
C THR A 54 6.00 -11.53 -26.85
N TYR A 55 6.73 -10.80 -26.00
CA TYR A 55 6.58 -10.92 -24.56
C TYR A 55 5.15 -10.68 -24.10
N GLU A 56 4.63 -11.65 -23.38
CA GLU A 56 3.26 -11.67 -22.89
C GLU A 56 3.19 -12.38 -21.54
N PRO A 57 3.23 -11.63 -20.43
CA PRO A 57 3.18 -12.23 -19.10
C PRO A 57 1.80 -12.80 -18.79
N LYS A 58 1.76 -13.85 -17.96
CA LYS A 58 0.53 -14.44 -17.43
C LYS A 58 0.16 -13.81 -16.09
N ALA A 59 -1.11 -13.96 -15.69
CA ALA A 59 -1.55 -13.58 -14.35
C ALA A 59 -0.65 -14.23 -13.28
N GLY A 60 -0.28 -13.47 -12.27
CA GLY A 60 0.66 -13.88 -11.22
C GLY A 60 2.14 -13.63 -11.53
N HIS A 61 2.51 -13.40 -12.80
CA HIS A 61 3.90 -13.12 -13.16
C HIS A 61 4.30 -11.70 -12.78
N THR A 62 5.56 -11.53 -12.38
CA THR A 62 6.20 -10.23 -12.21
C THR A 62 6.82 -9.76 -13.51
N CYS A 63 6.72 -8.46 -13.76
CA CYS A 63 7.21 -7.81 -14.98
C CYS A 63 7.58 -6.35 -14.68
N CYS A 64 8.06 -5.63 -15.67
CA CYS A 64 8.04 -4.17 -15.69
C CYS A 64 6.78 -3.71 -16.42
N ALA A 65 6.10 -2.73 -15.85
CA ALA A 65 4.96 -2.06 -16.48
C ALA A 65 5.18 -0.56 -16.52
N ARG A 66 4.78 0.04 -17.63
CA ARG A 66 4.88 1.48 -17.84
C ARG A 66 3.59 2.14 -17.37
N PHE A 67 3.68 2.92 -16.29
CA PHE A 67 2.52 3.58 -15.68
C PHE A 67 1.90 4.61 -16.63
N THR A 68 0.57 4.65 -16.69
CA THR A 68 -0.15 5.48 -17.67
C THR A 68 -0.10 6.97 -17.34
N VAL A 69 0.11 7.33 -16.07
CA VAL A 69 0.08 8.72 -15.60
C VAL A 69 1.38 9.46 -15.89
N ASP A 70 2.54 8.87 -15.58
CA ASP A 70 3.85 9.52 -15.72
C ASP A 70 4.72 8.94 -16.84
N ASN A 71 4.29 7.81 -17.44
CA ASN A 71 5.03 7.07 -18.47
C ASN A 71 6.39 6.51 -18.01
N GLU A 72 6.61 6.35 -16.71
CA GLU A 72 7.79 5.70 -16.17
C GLU A 72 7.58 4.19 -15.96
N TRP A 73 8.69 3.44 -15.89
CA TRP A 73 8.68 1.99 -15.73
C TRP A 73 8.80 1.59 -14.27
N TYR A 74 7.97 0.65 -13.84
CA TYR A 74 7.90 0.16 -12.46
C TYR A 74 7.82 -1.36 -12.40
N ARG A 75 8.27 -1.95 -11.31
CA ARG A 75 8.03 -3.36 -11.05
C ARG A 75 6.54 -3.59 -10.79
N ALA A 76 6.00 -4.57 -11.47
CA ALA A 76 4.58 -4.88 -11.36
C ALA A 76 4.33 -6.39 -11.31
N LYS A 77 3.19 -6.76 -10.77
CA LYS A 77 2.62 -8.11 -10.86
C LYS A 77 1.36 -8.04 -11.71
N VAL A 78 1.24 -8.94 -12.68
CA VAL A 78 0.01 -9.07 -13.44
C VAL A 78 -1.07 -9.69 -12.55
N VAL A 79 -2.15 -8.96 -12.31
CA VAL A 79 -3.29 -9.41 -11.50
C VAL A 79 -4.26 -10.21 -12.35
N SER A 80 -4.60 -9.66 -13.53
CA SER A 80 -5.52 -10.30 -14.46
C SER A 80 -5.25 -9.84 -15.88
N ARG A 81 -5.82 -10.57 -16.84
CA ARG A 81 -5.77 -10.24 -18.26
C ARG A 81 -7.19 -10.32 -18.83
N ALA A 82 -7.59 -9.32 -19.60
CA ALA A 82 -8.83 -9.28 -20.35
C ALA A 82 -8.54 -8.84 -21.79
N ALA A 83 -8.72 -9.76 -22.75
CA ALA A 83 -8.44 -9.55 -24.16
C ALA A 83 -7.00 -9.01 -24.40
N THR A 84 -6.85 -7.71 -24.70
CA THR A 84 -5.58 -7.05 -24.98
C THR A 84 -5.03 -6.22 -23.82
N GLU A 85 -5.74 -6.19 -22.70
CA GLU A 85 -5.41 -5.38 -21.53
C GLU A 85 -4.98 -6.25 -20.35
N PHE A 86 -4.08 -5.70 -19.57
CA PHE A 86 -3.50 -6.33 -18.37
C PHE A 86 -3.75 -5.42 -17.18
N THR A 87 -4.40 -5.93 -16.14
CA THR A 87 -4.43 -5.27 -14.85
C THR A 87 -3.15 -5.60 -14.11
N VAL A 88 -2.41 -4.58 -13.72
CA VAL A 88 -1.14 -4.71 -13.02
C VAL A 88 -1.19 -4.04 -11.65
N PHE A 89 -0.47 -4.62 -10.69
CA PHE A 89 -0.26 -4.06 -9.36
C PHE A 89 1.21 -3.68 -9.22
N PHE A 90 1.50 -2.44 -8.88
CA PHE A 90 2.85 -1.95 -8.73
C PHE A 90 3.42 -2.31 -7.36
N LEU A 91 4.46 -3.15 -7.35
CA LEU A 91 5.00 -3.78 -6.14
C LEU A 91 5.61 -2.78 -5.15
N ASP A 92 6.08 -1.66 -5.63
CA ASP A 92 6.81 -0.70 -4.81
C ASP A 92 5.97 0.52 -4.39
N TYR A 93 4.72 0.60 -4.85
CA TYR A 93 3.82 1.74 -4.59
C TYR A 93 2.43 1.32 -4.10
N GLY A 94 1.95 0.12 -4.46
CA GLY A 94 0.68 -0.43 -4.00
C GLY A 94 -0.54 -0.03 -4.83
N ASN A 95 -0.37 0.78 -5.87
CA ASN A 95 -1.42 1.15 -6.81
C ASN A 95 -1.58 0.13 -7.94
N THR A 96 -2.68 0.22 -8.67
CA THR A 96 -2.99 -0.61 -9.83
C THR A 96 -3.16 0.25 -11.08
N ASP A 97 -2.97 -0.37 -12.24
CA ASP A 97 -3.23 0.25 -13.53
C ASP A 97 -3.72 -0.81 -14.53
N VAL A 98 -4.33 -0.36 -15.61
CA VAL A 98 -4.71 -1.19 -16.76
C VAL A 98 -3.88 -0.76 -17.95
N VAL A 99 -3.06 -1.66 -18.47
CA VAL A 99 -2.08 -1.38 -19.52
C VAL A 99 -2.20 -2.36 -20.67
N THR A 100 -1.77 -1.92 -21.85
CA THR A 100 -1.65 -2.76 -23.05
C THR A 100 -0.29 -3.46 -23.09
N ARG A 101 -0.16 -4.47 -23.92
CA ARG A 101 1.05 -5.30 -24.02
C ARG A 101 2.33 -4.50 -24.31
N ASP A 102 2.24 -3.46 -25.12
CA ASP A 102 3.38 -2.59 -25.47
C ASP A 102 3.94 -1.82 -24.26
N ARG A 103 3.16 -1.74 -23.17
CA ARG A 103 3.56 -1.16 -21.89
C ARG A 103 4.11 -2.19 -20.91
N LEU A 104 4.38 -3.41 -21.33
CA LEU A 104 4.93 -4.48 -20.51
C LEU A 104 6.30 -4.92 -21.02
N ARG A 105 7.21 -5.22 -20.11
CA ARG A 105 8.54 -5.75 -20.39
C ARG A 105 8.93 -6.83 -19.39
N PRO A 106 9.81 -7.78 -19.79
CA PRO A 106 10.39 -8.68 -18.82
C PRO A 106 11.12 -7.93 -17.72
N LEU A 107 10.97 -8.38 -16.49
CA LEU A 107 11.75 -7.91 -15.36
C LEU A 107 13.07 -8.69 -15.29
N ASP A 108 14.18 -7.98 -15.13
CA ASP A 108 15.47 -8.61 -14.86
C ASP A 108 15.37 -9.39 -13.53
N PRO A 109 15.74 -10.69 -13.52
CA PRO A 109 15.66 -11.51 -12.29
C PRO A 109 16.40 -10.93 -11.10
N SER A 110 17.50 -10.18 -11.33
CA SER A 110 18.25 -9.51 -10.27
C SER A 110 17.49 -8.36 -9.60
N LEU A 111 16.47 -7.83 -10.27
CA LEU A 111 15.57 -6.78 -9.77
C LEU A 111 14.21 -7.36 -9.33
N GLY A 112 14.03 -8.67 -9.44
CA GLY A 112 12.78 -9.34 -9.07
C GLY A 112 12.53 -9.37 -7.56
N PRO A 113 11.28 -9.66 -7.12
CA PRO A 113 10.89 -9.66 -5.71
C PRO A 113 11.60 -10.74 -4.87
N GLN A 114 12.24 -11.72 -5.50
CA GLN A 114 13.07 -12.73 -4.85
C GLN A 114 14.44 -12.17 -4.43
N ALA A 115 14.99 -11.23 -5.21
CA ALA A 115 16.27 -10.58 -4.94
C ALA A 115 16.07 -9.31 -4.09
N LEU A 116 15.04 -8.54 -4.39
CA LEU A 116 14.70 -7.27 -3.75
C LEU A 116 13.21 -7.26 -3.38
N SER A 117 12.91 -7.33 -2.10
CA SER A 117 11.53 -7.34 -1.61
C SER A 117 10.71 -6.15 -2.16
N PRO A 118 9.39 -6.31 -2.35
CA PRO A 118 8.51 -5.19 -2.64
C PRO A 118 8.67 -4.07 -1.60
N GLN A 119 8.73 -2.81 -2.07
CA GLN A 119 8.98 -1.66 -1.20
C GLN A 119 7.70 -1.02 -0.67
N ALA A 120 6.54 -1.31 -1.28
CA ALA A 120 5.25 -0.89 -0.73
C ALA A 120 4.94 -1.70 0.53
N VAL A 121 4.81 -1.00 1.65
CA VAL A 121 4.39 -1.58 2.92
C VAL A 121 2.87 -1.47 3.01
N GLU A 122 2.19 -2.60 3.11
CA GLU A 122 0.74 -2.64 3.30
C GLU A 122 0.39 -2.33 4.76
N CYS A 123 -0.48 -1.34 4.96
CA CYS A 123 -0.88 -0.86 6.26
C CYS A 123 -2.41 -0.84 6.40
N ARG A 124 -2.89 -1.21 7.57
CA ARG A 124 -4.29 -1.04 7.96
C ARG A 124 -4.37 -0.32 9.30
N LEU A 125 -5.36 0.55 9.43
CA LEU A 125 -5.63 1.16 10.72
C LEU A 125 -6.06 0.08 11.72
N ALA A 126 -5.34 0.03 12.84
CA ALA A 126 -5.48 -1.06 13.80
C ALA A 126 -6.92 -1.14 14.35
N TYR A 127 -7.50 -2.33 14.25
CA TYR A 127 -8.82 -2.67 14.79
C TYR A 127 -10.00 -1.90 14.19
N LEU A 128 -9.79 -1.18 13.09
CA LEU A 128 -10.82 -0.41 12.42
C LEU A 128 -11.22 -1.07 11.10
N VAL A 129 -12.44 -0.81 10.69
CA VAL A 129 -12.99 -1.18 9.38
C VAL A 129 -13.70 0.02 8.78
N ALA A 130 -13.56 0.17 7.47
CA ALA A 130 -14.34 1.13 6.71
C ALA A 130 -15.83 0.77 6.78
N GLN A 131 -16.69 1.77 6.68
CA GLN A 131 -18.13 1.56 6.53
C GLN A 131 -18.38 0.69 5.28
N PRO A 132 -19.38 -0.23 5.32
CA PRO A 132 -19.69 -1.01 4.13
C PRO A 132 -20.05 -0.09 2.96
N ALA A 133 -19.58 -0.44 1.76
CA ALA A 133 -19.72 0.33 0.53
C ALA A 133 -21.16 0.49 0.00
N ASN A 134 -22.18 0.26 0.83
CA ASN A 134 -23.57 0.58 0.48
C ASN A 134 -23.79 2.09 0.37
N ASP A 135 -22.86 2.87 0.89
CA ASP A 135 -22.83 4.32 0.76
C ASP A 135 -21.45 4.72 0.20
N ARG A 136 -21.38 4.83 -1.14
CA ARG A 136 -20.15 5.25 -1.83
C ARG A 136 -19.60 6.57 -1.29
N ALA A 137 -20.48 7.49 -0.89
CA ALA A 137 -20.11 8.79 -0.35
C ALA A 137 -19.35 8.67 0.98
N GLU A 138 -19.82 7.84 1.92
CA GLU A 138 -19.14 7.66 3.22
C GLU A 138 -17.77 6.99 3.07
N GLY A 139 -17.64 6.02 2.16
CA GLY A 139 -16.36 5.36 1.87
C GLY A 139 -15.34 6.31 1.24
N GLU A 140 -15.77 7.16 0.33
CA GLU A 140 -14.95 8.20 -0.30
C GLU A 140 -14.55 9.26 0.73
N GLU A 141 -15.47 9.69 1.60
CA GLU A 141 -15.19 10.65 2.66
C GLU A 141 -14.16 10.14 3.66
N ALA A 142 -14.26 8.88 4.07
CA ALA A 142 -13.27 8.24 4.94
C ALA A 142 -11.88 8.16 4.29
N ALA A 143 -11.81 7.81 3.01
CA ALA A 143 -10.56 7.78 2.25
C ALA A 143 -9.95 9.19 2.09
N HIS A 144 -10.77 10.21 1.84
CA HIS A 144 -10.35 11.61 1.80
C HIS A 144 -9.82 12.08 3.15
N ALA A 145 -10.54 11.79 4.24
CA ALA A 145 -10.11 12.17 5.59
C ALA A 145 -8.76 11.54 5.97
N LEU A 146 -8.56 10.26 5.64
CA LEU A 146 -7.26 9.61 5.83
C LEU A 146 -6.18 10.25 4.93
N SER A 147 -6.51 10.57 3.69
CA SER A 147 -5.60 11.25 2.76
C SER A 147 -5.17 12.62 3.28
N ASP A 148 -6.10 13.40 3.80
CA ASP A 148 -5.83 14.74 4.33
C ASP A 148 -4.98 14.69 5.61
N ALA A 149 -5.27 13.75 6.50
CA ALA A 149 -4.49 13.52 7.71
C ALA A 149 -3.05 13.06 7.42
N ALA A 150 -2.84 12.45 6.25
CA ALA A 150 -1.55 11.90 5.80
C ALA A 150 -0.84 12.80 4.77
N TRP A 151 -1.31 14.03 4.57
CA TRP A 151 -0.80 14.92 3.52
C TRP A 151 0.49 15.61 3.92
N GLY A 152 1.48 15.54 3.02
CA GLY A 152 2.63 16.45 2.97
C GLY A 152 3.83 16.08 3.83
N GLU A 153 3.66 15.37 4.94
CA GLU A 153 4.73 14.99 5.86
C GLU A 153 4.71 13.49 6.17
N PRO A 154 5.86 12.89 6.53
CA PRO A 154 5.89 11.52 6.98
C PRO A 154 4.97 11.31 8.20
N MET A 155 4.07 10.34 8.09
CA MET A 155 3.19 9.96 9.19
C MET A 155 3.95 9.20 10.27
N LEU A 156 3.68 9.52 11.53
CA LEU A 156 4.08 8.67 12.64
C LEU A 156 3.07 7.53 12.79
N ALA A 157 3.54 6.31 12.66
CA ALA A 157 2.72 5.11 12.77
C ALA A 157 3.23 4.24 13.93
N ARG A 158 2.42 4.08 14.97
CA ARG A 158 2.68 3.10 16.01
C ARG A 158 2.19 1.73 15.53
N VAL A 159 3.12 0.78 15.42
CA VAL A 159 2.79 -0.57 14.99
C VAL A 159 2.16 -1.34 16.15
N GLU A 160 0.88 -1.65 16.04
CA GLU A 160 0.10 -2.37 17.05
C GLU A 160 0.27 -3.88 16.90
N ASP A 161 0.31 -4.37 15.66
CA ASP A 161 0.46 -5.80 15.35
C ASP A 161 0.94 -5.97 13.90
N ARG A 162 1.27 -7.22 13.54
CA ARG A 162 1.64 -7.64 12.18
C ARG A 162 0.87 -8.90 11.82
N ASP A 163 0.12 -8.87 10.73
CA ASP A 163 -0.64 -9.99 10.23
C ASP A 163 -0.28 -10.26 8.76
N ALA A 164 0.32 -11.43 8.50
CA ALA A 164 0.70 -11.87 7.14
C ALA A 164 1.46 -10.81 6.30
N GLY A 165 2.32 -10.02 6.94
CA GLY A 165 3.10 -8.94 6.30
C GLY A 165 2.41 -7.59 6.27
N VAL A 166 1.14 -7.50 6.65
CA VAL A 166 0.39 -6.25 6.80
C VAL A 166 0.67 -5.64 8.18
N LEU A 167 0.97 -4.35 8.22
CA LEU A 167 1.11 -3.61 9.47
C LEU A 167 -0.26 -3.11 9.95
N LEU A 168 -0.61 -3.45 11.18
CA LEU A 168 -1.75 -2.86 11.88
C LEU A 168 -1.23 -1.67 12.68
N VAL A 169 -1.67 -0.46 12.33
CA VAL A 169 -1.07 0.78 12.84
C VAL A 169 -2.10 1.71 13.47
N THR A 170 -1.64 2.46 14.46
CA THR A 170 -2.27 3.69 14.94
C THR A 170 -1.49 4.86 14.40
N LEU A 171 -2.11 5.71 13.59
CA LEU A 171 -1.50 6.93 13.08
C LEU A 171 -1.58 8.04 14.13
N ILE A 172 -0.50 8.78 14.23
CA ILE A 172 -0.32 9.87 15.20
C ILE A 172 0.10 11.12 14.43
N ASP A 173 -0.58 12.23 14.63
CA ASP A 173 -0.23 13.51 14.03
C ASP A 173 0.92 14.21 14.78
N GLU A 174 1.33 15.38 14.27
CA GLU A 174 2.39 16.20 14.86
C GLU A 174 2.04 16.68 16.29
N ALA A 175 0.75 16.86 16.57
CA ALA A 175 0.26 17.25 17.90
C ALA A 175 0.12 16.05 18.84
N LYS A 176 0.51 14.84 18.40
CA LYS A 176 0.36 13.56 19.10
C LYS A 176 -1.10 13.11 19.27
N ALA A 177 -2.02 13.65 18.48
CA ALA A 177 -3.39 13.19 18.43
C ALA A 177 -3.48 11.83 17.70
N ASN A 178 -4.42 10.99 18.11
CA ASN A 178 -4.68 9.67 17.56
C ASN A 178 -5.66 9.81 16.38
N ILE A 179 -5.15 9.76 15.16
CA ILE A 179 -5.94 9.89 13.93
C ILE A 179 -6.98 8.77 13.83
N ASN A 180 -6.67 7.55 14.28
CA ASN A 180 -7.62 6.44 14.27
C ASN A 180 -8.87 6.77 15.10
N GLU A 181 -8.69 7.35 16.29
CA GLU A 181 -9.80 7.76 17.16
C GLU A 181 -10.61 8.91 16.57
N GLU A 182 -9.94 9.86 15.92
CA GLU A 182 -10.62 10.97 15.25
C GLU A 182 -11.56 10.48 14.14
N LEU A 183 -11.10 9.56 13.30
CA LEU A 183 -11.90 8.97 12.22
C LEU A 183 -13.11 8.20 12.74
N VAL A 184 -12.98 7.53 13.89
CA VAL A 184 -14.12 6.88 14.58
C VAL A 184 -15.08 7.92 15.16
N THR A 185 -14.58 8.96 15.82
CA THR A 185 -15.39 10.03 16.41
C THR A 185 -16.18 10.80 15.34
N GLN A 186 -15.61 11.00 14.17
CA GLN A 186 -16.27 11.60 13.02
C GLN A 186 -17.30 10.68 12.35
N GLY A 187 -17.41 9.41 12.79
CA GLY A 187 -18.32 8.43 12.24
C GLY A 187 -17.88 7.81 10.90
N LEU A 188 -16.66 8.09 10.45
CA LEU A 188 -16.11 7.64 9.17
C LEU A 188 -15.64 6.18 9.21
N LEU A 189 -15.20 5.70 10.37
CA LEU A 189 -14.76 4.32 10.59
C LEU A 189 -15.44 3.70 11.80
N ARG A 190 -15.43 2.37 11.85
CA ARG A 190 -15.98 1.58 12.97
C ARG A 190 -14.93 0.67 13.56
N VAL A 191 -15.03 0.42 14.86
CA VAL A 191 -14.23 -0.61 15.53
C VAL A 191 -14.67 -2.00 15.07
N ALA A 192 -13.72 -2.85 14.70
CA ALA A 192 -13.98 -4.21 14.25
C ALA A 192 -14.68 -5.03 15.34
N LYS A 193 -15.70 -5.81 14.98
CA LYS A 193 -16.50 -6.62 15.91
C LYS A 193 -15.65 -7.61 16.73
N SER A 194 -14.58 -8.13 16.15
CA SER A 194 -13.63 -9.02 16.83
C SER A 194 -12.90 -8.35 17.99
N PHE A 195 -12.71 -7.03 17.92
CA PHE A 195 -12.05 -6.25 18.95
C PHE A 195 -13.03 -5.76 20.04
N GLN A 196 -14.27 -5.45 19.67
CA GLN A 196 -15.31 -5.06 20.62
C GLN A 196 -15.55 -6.14 21.70
N LYS A 197 -15.37 -7.42 21.37
CA LYS A 197 -15.46 -8.54 22.33
C LYS A 197 -14.28 -8.61 23.32
N ARG A 198 -13.11 -8.04 22.97
CA ARG A 198 -11.92 -8.01 23.84
C ARG A 198 -11.89 -6.81 24.78
N ALA A 199 -12.55 -5.72 24.40
CA ALA A 199 -12.62 -4.47 25.16
C ALA A 199 -13.78 -4.44 26.17
N ALA A 200 -14.62 -5.47 26.24
CA ALA A 200 -15.66 -5.56 27.28
C ALA A 200 -14.98 -5.77 28.64
N PRO A 201 -15.22 -4.91 29.64
CA PRO A 201 -14.67 -5.10 30.97
C PRO A 201 -15.15 -6.42 31.54
N LEU A 202 -14.23 -7.17 32.12
CA LEU A 202 -14.54 -8.28 32.98
C LEU A 202 -15.31 -7.72 34.17
N VAL A 203 -16.62 -7.97 34.22
CA VAL A 203 -17.49 -7.70 35.37
C VAL A 203 -17.27 -8.81 36.39
#